data_b62b0a6013947004e957e54840232263
#
_entry.id   b62b0a6013947004e957e54840232263
#
_cell.length_a   1.000
_cell.length_b   1.000
_cell.length_c   1.000
_cell.angle_alpha   90.00
_cell.angle_beta   90.00
_cell.angle_gamma   90.00
#
_symmetry.space_group_name_H-M   'P 1'
#
loop_
_entity.id
_entity.type
_entity.pdbx_description
1 polymer ?
#
loop_
_entity_poly.entity_id
_entity_poly.type
_entity_poly.pdbx_seq_one_letter_code
_entity_poly.pdbx_strand_id
1 'polypeptide(L)'
;TEINWQWQHNIEQKIKQKFAINCIINPLTVIYNCQNGSLKNIAGCKYIIEKLANEISNTVSDIGWSSEELITETNNVITLTATNKSSMLTDYQNNKATEIEFLNKQLSNVAKKNNIDIPTNSAILCLLSTLIQRQNDGQNNYN
;
A
#
# COMPACT_ATOMS: atom_id res chain seq x y z
N THR A 1 -15.06 -0.14 32.25
CA THR A 1 -15.03 0.99 31.28
C THR A 1 -13.62 1.28 30.77
N GLU A 2 -12.58 1.24 31.59
CA GLU A 2 -11.19 1.43 31.16
C GLU A 2 -10.71 0.32 30.20
N ILE A 3 -11.11 -0.92 30.42
CA ILE A 3 -10.80 -2.08 29.56
C ILE A 3 -11.38 -1.89 28.16
N ASN A 4 -12.56 -1.29 28.02
CA ASN A 4 -13.21 -1.06 26.71
C ASN A 4 -12.47 0.00 25.88
N TRP A 5 -11.92 1.04 26.48
CA TRP A 5 -11.16 2.09 25.79
C TRP A 5 -9.81 1.59 25.27
N GLN A 6 -9.10 0.79 26.05
CA GLN A 6 -7.83 0.18 25.62
C GLN A 6 -8.05 -0.84 24.47
N TRP A 7 -9.14 -1.61 24.50
CA TRP A 7 -9.49 -2.53 23.44
C TRP A 7 -9.81 -1.81 22.13
N GLN A 8 -10.62 -0.75 22.16
CA GLN A 8 -10.95 0.04 20.98
C GLN A 8 -9.71 0.70 20.39
N HIS A 9 -8.88 1.31 21.21
CA HIS A 9 -7.64 1.96 20.76
C HIS A 9 -6.69 0.94 20.11
N ASN A 10 -6.52 -0.24 20.68
CA ASN A 10 -5.70 -1.30 20.10
C ASN A 10 -6.24 -1.81 18.76
N ILE A 11 -7.56 -1.93 18.59
CA ILE A 11 -8.17 -2.37 17.33
C ILE A 11 -7.98 -1.30 16.26
N GLU A 12 -8.25 -0.04 16.56
CA GLU A 12 -8.06 1.07 15.63
C GLU A 12 -6.60 1.20 15.19
N GLN A 13 -5.67 1.06 16.11
CA GLN A 13 -4.24 1.09 15.81
C GLN A 13 -3.84 -0.06 14.88
N LYS A 14 -4.30 -1.29 15.14
CA LYS A 14 -4.04 -2.45 14.27
C LYS A 14 -4.63 -2.28 12.87
N ILE A 15 -5.80 -1.66 12.75
CA ILE A 15 -6.40 -1.33 11.45
C ILE A 15 -5.52 -0.35 10.69
N LYS A 16 -5.04 0.72 11.34
CA LYS A 16 -4.12 1.70 10.74
C LYS A 16 -2.79 1.07 10.33
N GLN A 17 -2.24 0.18 11.15
CA GLN A 17 -1.02 -0.56 10.87
C GLN A 17 -1.17 -1.46 9.63
N LYS A 18 -2.26 -2.21 9.56
CA LYS A 18 -2.59 -3.04 8.38
C LYS A 18 -2.79 -2.19 7.13
N PHE A 19 -3.50 -1.07 7.25
CA PHE A 19 -3.67 -0.11 6.17
C PHE A 19 -2.32 0.40 5.65
N ALA A 20 -1.43 0.81 6.55
CA ALA A 20 -0.10 1.32 6.22
C ALA A 20 0.74 0.30 5.44
N ILE A 21 0.82 -0.94 5.94
CA ILE A 21 1.55 -2.03 5.26
C ILE A 21 0.96 -2.30 3.87
N ASN A 22 -0.36 -2.35 3.76
CA ASN A 22 -1.04 -2.59 2.50
C ASN A 22 -0.84 -1.45 1.49
N CYS A 23 -0.75 -0.19 1.94
CA CYS A 23 -0.39 0.95 1.07
C CYS A 23 1.02 0.83 0.47
N ILE A 24 1.90 0.03 1.08
CA ILE A 24 3.26 -0.23 0.57
C ILE A 24 3.27 -1.47 -0.33
N ILE A 25 2.87 -2.62 0.21
CA ILE A 25 3.03 -3.92 -0.47
C ILE A 25 2.12 -4.03 -1.69
N ASN A 26 0.84 -3.71 -1.55
CA ASN A 26 -0.15 -4.00 -2.58
C ASN A 26 0.13 -3.27 -3.91
N PRO A 27 0.38 -1.95 -3.95
CA PRO A 27 0.65 -1.27 -5.19
C PRO A 27 1.96 -1.74 -5.85
N LEU A 28 2.99 -2.04 -5.07
CA LEU A 28 4.26 -2.51 -5.61
C LEU A 28 4.13 -3.89 -6.26
N THR A 29 3.33 -4.79 -5.69
CA THR A 29 3.07 -6.10 -6.31
C THR A 29 2.32 -5.99 -7.63
N VAL A 30 1.44 -5.01 -7.79
CA VAL A 30 0.76 -4.72 -9.07
C VAL A 30 1.74 -4.13 -10.09
N ILE A 31 2.51 -3.11 -9.69
CA ILE A 31 3.47 -2.42 -10.57
C ILE A 31 4.52 -3.41 -11.11
N TYR A 32 5.03 -4.28 -10.24
CA TYR A 32 6.03 -5.29 -10.62
C TYR A 32 5.43 -6.63 -11.07
N ASN A 33 4.11 -6.78 -10.99
CA ASN A 33 3.36 -8.01 -11.31
C ASN A 33 3.99 -9.26 -10.67
N CYS A 34 4.18 -9.24 -9.36
CA CYS A 34 4.92 -10.28 -8.65
C CYS A 34 4.30 -10.65 -7.30
N GLN A 35 4.67 -11.82 -6.77
CA GLN A 35 4.36 -12.22 -5.40
C GLN A 35 5.07 -11.32 -4.38
N ASN A 36 4.54 -11.27 -3.16
CA ASN A 36 5.05 -10.40 -2.10
C ASN A 36 6.56 -10.58 -1.84
N GLY A 37 7.04 -11.81 -1.75
CA GLY A 37 8.45 -12.10 -1.47
C GLY A 37 9.42 -11.62 -2.55
N SER A 38 8.97 -11.53 -3.79
CA SER A 38 9.79 -11.07 -4.92
C SER A 38 10.21 -9.61 -4.79
N LEU A 39 9.45 -8.80 -4.03
CA LEU A 39 9.77 -7.39 -3.80
C LEU A 39 11.17 -7.19 -3.19
N LYS A 40 11.67 -8.16 -2.41
CA LYS A 40 13.01 -8.10 -1.81
C LYS A 40 14.15 -8.13 -2.83
N ASN A 41 13.90 -8.74 -3.99
CA ASN A 41 14.92 -8.98 -5.01
C ASN A 41 14.87 -7.95 -6.15
N ILE A 42 13.91 -7.01 -6.10
CA ILE A 42 13.75 -5.99 -7.14
C ILE A 42 14.64 -4.79 -6.81
N ALA A 43 15.52 -4.44 -7.73
CA ALA A 43 16.38 -3.28 -7.60
C ALA A 43 15.57 -1.99 -7.39
N GLY A 44 15.93 -1.20 -6.40
CA GLY A 44 15.25 0.04 -6.05
C GLY A 44 13.98 -0.11 -5.20
N CYS A 45 13.40 -1.31 -5.08
CA CYS A 45 12.18 -1.52 -4.31
C CYS A 45 12.37 -1.17 -2.82
N LYS A 46 13.53 -1.53 -2.25
CA LYS A 46 13.88 -1.12 -0.88
C LYS A 46 13.77 0.40 -0.67
N TYR A 47 14.33 1.18 -1.60
CA TYR A 47 14.27 2.63 -1.54
C TYR A 47 12.83 3.16 -1.60
N ILE A 48 12.00 2.59 -2.48
CA ILE A 48 10.58 2.97 -2.57
C ILE A 48 9.83 2.64 -1.28
N ILE A 49 10.07 1.47 -0.69
CA ILE A 49 9.48 1.07 0.60
C ILE A 49 9.87 2.06 1.70
N GLU A 50 11.14 2.45 1.79
CA GLU A 50 11.62 3.44 2.77
C GLU A 50 10.94 4.80 2.59
N LYS A 51 10.80 5.27 1.36
CA LYS A 51 10.10 6.54 1.05
C LYS A 51 8.62 6.49 1.40
N LEU A 52 7.91 5.42 1.00
CA LEU A 52 6.50 5.24 1.32
C LEU A 52 6.29 5.14 2.84
N ALA A 53 7.12 4.38 3.55
CA ALA A 53 7.01 4.25 5.00
C ALA A 53 7.18 5.61 5.71
N ASN A 54 8.10 6.45 5.26
CA ASN A 54 8.28 7.79 5.78
C ASN A 54 7.07 8.69 5.50
N GLU A 55 6.54 8.68 4.29
CA GLU A 55 5.33 9.43 3.94
C GLU A 55 4.11 8.96 4.75
N ILE A 56 3.93 7.66 4.91
CA ILE A 56 2.81 7.07 5.65
C ILE A 56 2.90 7.38 7.15
N SER A 57 4.07 7.21 7.77
CA SER A 57 4.24 7.48 9.20
C SER A 57 3.99 8.95 9.55
N ASN A 58 4.28 9.86 8.63
CA ASN A 58 3.97 11.29 8.80
C ASN A 58 2.50 11.63 8.53
N THR A 59 1.79 10.81 7.76
CA THR A 59 0.41 11.07 7.34
C THR A 59 -0.62 10.41 8.23
N VAL A 60 -0.37 9.17 8.66
CA VAL A 60 -1.32 8.38 9.45
C VAL A 60 -1.04 8.62 10.93
N SER A 61 -1.86 9.48 11.56
CA SER A 61 -1.79 9.73 13.00
C SER A 61 -2.11 8.47 13.79
N ASP A 62 -1.48 8.35 14.96
CA ASP A 62 -1.72 7.26 15.92
C ASP A 62 -1.48 5.84 15.37
N ILE A 63 -0.61 5.73 14.37
CA ILE A 63 -0.20 4.42 13.85
C ILE A 63 0.59 3.61 14.89
N GLY A 64 1.24 4.30 15.83
CA GLY A 64 2.03 3.70 16.91
C GLY A 64 3.36 3.11 16.45
N TRP A 65 3.80 3.40 15.23
CA TRP A 65 5.08 3.01 14.66
C TRP A 65 5.83 4.20 14.11
N SER A 66 7.15 4.21 14.31
CA SER A 66 8.06 5.07 13.56
C SER A 66 8.16 4.59 12.10
N SER A 67 8.81 5.38 11.26
CA SER A 67 9.11 4.97 9.88
C SER A 67 9.95 3.68 9.84
N GLU A 68 10.95 3.55 10.72
CA GLU A 68 11.82 2.38 10.82
C GLU A 68 11.06 1.14 11.28
N GLU A 69 10.14 1.29 12.24
CA GLU A 69 9.27 0.21 12.68
C GLU A 69 8.32 -0.22 11.56
N LEU A 70 7.74 0.72 10.81
CA LEU A 70 6.89 0.41 9.66
C LEU A 70 7.67 -0.34 8.56
N ILE A 71 8.92 0.05 8.29
CA ILE A 71 9.79 -0.66 7.34
C ILE A 71 10.04 -2.08 7.82
N THR A 72 10.37 -2.25 9.11
CA THR A 72 10.64 -3.55 9.71
C THR A 72 9.42 -4.47 9.61
N GLU A 73 8.25 -3.99 10.01
CA GLU A 73 7.00 -4.75 9.96
C GLU A 73 6.58 -5.06 8.51
N THR A 74 6.75 -4.12 7.58
CA THR A 74 6.52 -4.37 6.15
C THR A 74 7.39 -5.51 5.64
N ASN A 75 8.69 -5.51 5.97
CA ASN A 75 9.61 -6.60 5.58
C ASN A 75 9.26 -7.93 6.24
N ASN A 76 8.77 -7.93 7.48
CA ASN A 76 8.28 -9.12 8.17
C ASN A 76 7.08 -9.71 7.42
N VAL A 77 6.09 -8.89 7.06
CA VAL A 77 4.91 -9.33 6.29
C VAL A 77 5.31 -9.86 4.91
N ILE A 78 6.20 -9.18 4.19
CA ILE A 78 6.74 -9.65 2.91
C ILE A 78 7.36 -11.05 3.05
N THR A 79 8.09 -11.29 4.12
CA THR A 79 8.72 -12.59 4.38
C THR A 79 7.70 -13.67 4.72
N LEU A 80 6.78 -13.37 5.62
CA LEU A 80 5.75 -14.32 6.08
C LEU A 80 4.75 -14.69 4.96
N THR A 81 4.54 -13.80 4.02
CA THR A 81 3.60 -13.97 2.90
C THR A 81 4.30 -14.09 1.54
N ALA A 82 5.56 -14.55 1.52
CA ALA A 82 6.44 -14.47 0.36
C ALA A 82 5.85 -15.14 -0.90
N THR A 83 5.15 -16.24 -0.75
CA THR A 83 4.53 -17.01 -1.86
C THR A 83 3.12 -16.52 -2.22
N ASN A 84 2.58 -15.56 -1.50
CA ASN A 84 1.23 -15.04 -1.72
C ASN A 84 1.26 -13.90 -2.74
N LYS A 85 0.18 -13.78 -3.50
CA LYS A 85 -0.17 -12.57 -4.24
C LYS A 85 -0.94 -11.63 -3.30
N SER A 86 -0.71 -10.32 -3.40
CA SER A 86 -1.56 -9.36 -2.70
C SER A 86 -3.00 -9.42 -3.24
N SER A 87 -3.97 -9.00 -2.43
CA SER A 87 -5.36 -8.88 -2.88
C SER A 87 -5.49 -7.94 -4.07
N MET A 88 -4.75 -6.83 -4.06
CA MET A 88 -4.71 -5.86 -5.15
C MET A 88 -4.19 -6.47 -6.46
N LEU A 89 -3.12 -7.26 -6.41
CA LEU A 89 -2.60 -7.97 -7.58
C LEU A 89 -3.62 -8.97 -8.13
N THR A 90 -4.28 -9.73 -7.25
CA THR A 90 -5.32 -10.67 -7.64
C THR A 90 -6.48 -9.96 -8.33
N ASP A 91 -6.95 -8.84 -7.79
CA ASP A 91 -8.02 -8.03 -8.39
C ASP A 91 -7.58 -7.44 -9.74
N TYR A 92 -6.35 -6.95 -9.84
CA TYR A 92 -5.80 -6.46 -11.10
C TYR A 92 -5.76 -7.55 -12.17
N GLN A 93 -5.25 -8.74 -11.84
CA GLN A 93 -5.17 -9.88 -12.76
C GLN A 93 -6.55 -10.42 -13.19
N ASN A 94 -7.57 -10.23 -12.36
CA ASN A 94 -8.97 -10.60 -12.64
C ASN A 94 -9.79 -9.46 -13.25
N ASN A 95 -9.15 -8.38 -13.71
CA ASN A 95 -9.82 -7.20 -14.30
C ASN A 95 -10.84 -6.51 -13.36
N LYS A 96 -10.61 -6.58 -12.05
CA LYS A 96 -11.39 -5.87 -11.04
C LYS A 96 -10.74 -4.53 -10.67
N ALA A 97 -10.40 -3.75 -11.69
CA ALA A 97 -9.54 -2.58 -11.55
C ALA A 97 -10.14 -1.39 -10.77
N THR A 98 -11.45 -1.37 -10.54
CA THR A 98 -12.15 -0.20 -9.95
C THR A 98 -11.74 0.13 -8.51
N GLU A 99 -11.17 -0.82 -7.76
CA GLU A 99 -10.78 -0.66 -6.36
C GLU A 99 -9.25 -0.63 -6.14
N ILE A 100 -8.45 -0.86 -7.19
CA ILE A 100 -6.99 -0.99 -7.07
C ILE A 100 -6.33 0.26 -6.49
N GLU A 101 -6.83 1.44 -6.82
CA GLU A 101 -6.28 2.71 -6.36
C GLU A 101 -6.78 3.14 -4.98
N PHE A 102 -7.77 2.42 -4.40
CA PHE A 102 -8.52 2.89 -3.24
C PHE A 102 -7.63 3.20 -2.03
N LEU A 103 -6.75 2.29 -1.63
CA LEU A 103 -5.90 2.46 -0.44
C LEU A 103 -4.98 3.69 -0.56
N ASN A 104 -4.27 3.82 -1.66
CA ASN A 104 -3.33 4.91 -1.87
C ASN A 104 -4.04 6.24 -2.14
N LYS A 105 -5.27 6.24 -2.69
CA LYS A 105 -6.14 7.42 -2.76
C LYS A 105 -6.59 7.87 -1.37
N GLN A 106 -6.95 6.95 -0.48
CA GLN A 106 -7.30 7.30 0.90
C GLN A 106 -6.13 7.94 1.63
N LEU A 107 -4.92 7.39 1.46
CA LEU A 107 -3.71 8.01 2.00
C LEU A 107 -3.52 9.44 1.47
N SER A 108 -3.71 9.66 0.17
CA SER A 108 -3.65 11.00 -0.45
C SER A 108 -4.69 11.95 0.13
N ASN A 109 -5.91 11.49 0.38
CA ASN A 109 -6.97 12.31 0.98
C ASN A 109 -6.61 12.75 2.40
N VAL A 110 -6.04 11.86 3.22
CA VAL A 110 -5.59 12.18 4.58
C VAL A 110 -4.43 13.16 4.54
N ALA A 111 -3.44 12.94 3.69
CA ALA A 111 -2.29 13.83 3.51
C ALA A 111 -2.73 15.24 3.09
N LYS A 112 -3.65 15.33 2.13
CA LYS A 112 -4.18 16.62 1.66
C LYS A 112 -4.91 17.39 2.76
N LYS A 113 -5.72 16.72 3.59
CA LYS A 113 -6.39 17.35 4.73
C LYS A 113 -5.42 17.92 5.75
N ASN A 114 -4.25 17.31 5.90
CA ASN A 114 -3.23 17.69 6.86
C ASN A 114 -2.09 18.54 6.26
N ASN A 115 -2.19 18.93 4.97
CA ASN A 115 -1.16 19.65 4.22
C ASN A 115 0.21 18.96 4.25
N ILE A 116 0.21 17.64 4.06
CA ILE A 116 1.41 16.80 4.04
C ILE A 116 1.68 16.39 2.59
N ASP A 117 2.91 16.60 2.11
CA ASP A 117 3.36 16.15 0.80
C ASP A 117 3.75 14.68 0.84
N ILE A 118 3.21 13.91 -0.10
CA ILE A 118 3.49 12.48 -0.28
C ILE A 118 3.81 12.17 -1.75
N PRO A 119 4.95 12.65 -2.26
CA PRO A 119 5.30 12.56 -3.68
C PRO A 119 5.47 11.13 -4.16
N THR A 120 5.99 10.22 -3.33
CA THR A 120 6.17 8.81 -3.69
C THR A 120 4.82 8.13 -3.87
N ASN A 121 3.89 8.33 -2.95
CA ASN A 121 2.52 7.81 -3.09
C ASN A 121 1.82 8.39 -4.33
N SER A 122 2.04 9.67 -4.64
CA SER A 122 1.48 10.30 -5.83
C SER A 122 2.03 9.68 -7.12
N ALA A 123 3.31 9.37 -7.18
CA ALA A 123 3.93 8.66 -8.30
C ALA A 123 3.37 7.22 -8.44
N ILE A 124 3.21 6.51 -7.33
CA ILE A 124 2.59 5.18 -7.30
C ILE A 124 1.17 5.22 -7.86
N LEU A 125 0.36 6.19 -7.46
CA LEU A 125 -1.00 6.36 -8.00
C LEU A 125 -1.00 6.61 -9.50
N CYS A 126 -0.09 7.44 -10.00
CA CYS A 126 0.07 7.68 -11.42
C CYS A 126 0.40 6.39 -12.20
N LEU A 127 1.30 5.58 -11.67
CA LEU A 127 1.67 4.29 -12.28
C LEU A 127 0.50 3.31 -12.28
N LEU A 128 -0.23 3.19 -11.17
CA LEU A 128 -1.41 2.33 -11.08
C LEU A 128 -2.49 2.76 -12.08
N SER A 129 -2.79 4.05 -12.15
CA SER A 129 -3.78 4.59 -13.11
C SER A 129 -3.40 4.27 -14.56
N THR A 130 -2.11 4.39 -14.90
CA THR A 130 -1.59 4.05 -16.24
C THR A 130 -1.75 2.56 -16.54
N LEU A 131 -1.45 1.68 -15.57
CA LEU A 131 -1.60 0.24 -15.74
C LEU A 131 -3.05 -0.16 -15.94
N ILE A 132 -3.97 0.42 -15.17
CA ILE A 132 -5.42 0.18 -15.29
C ILE A 132 -5.92 0.65 -16.65
N GLN A 133 -5.53 1.84 -17.09
CA GLN A 133 -5.92 2.35 -18.41
C GLN A 133 -5.45 1.43 -19.53
N ARG A 134 -4.20 1.00 -19.52
CA ARG A 134 -3.67 0.07 -20.53
C ARG A 134 -4.41 -1.27 -20.56
N GLN A 135 -4.81 -1.79 -19.41
CA GLN A 135 -5.60 -3.01 -19.31
C GLN A 135 -6.98 -2.83 -19.94
N ASN A 136 -7.67 -1.72 -19.68
CA ASN A 136 -8.97 -1.40 -20.23
C ASN A 136 -8.90 -1.18 -21.75
N ASP A 137 -7.89 -0.47 -22.24
CA ASP A 137 -7.67 -0.23 -23.67
C ASP A 137 -7.37 -1.53 -24.42
N GLY A 138 -6.61 -2.44 -23.83
CA GLY A 138 -6.33 -3.75 -24.37
C GLY A 138 -7.58 -4.63 -24.55
N GLN A 139 -8.54 -4.52 -23.62
CA GLN A 139 -9.81 -5.26 -23.72
C GLN A 139 -10.75 -4.72 -24.81
N ASN A 140 -10.75 -3.40 -25.03
CA ASN A 140 -11.59 -2.75 -26.04
C ASN A 140 -11.13 -3.06 -27.48
N ASN A 141 -9.89 -3.48 -27.68
CA ASN A 141 -9.35 -3.83 -29.01
C ASN A 141 -9.68 -5.27 -29.44
N TYR A 142 -10.27 -6.09 -28.60
CA TYR A 142 -10.66 -7.49 -28.90
C TYR A 142 -12.17 -7.70 -29.00
N ASN A 143 -12.99 -6.64 -28.89
CA ASN A 143 -14.43 -6.62 -29.10
C ASN A 143 -14.77 -5.83 -30.38
#